data_1268f4c70a8689b8cf4d1d031221ea6b
#
_entry.id   1268f4c70a8689b8cf4d1d031221ea6b
#
_cell.length_a   1.000
_cell.length_b   1.000
_cell.length_c   1.000
_cell.angle_alpha   90.00
_cell.angle_beta   90.00
_cell.angle_gamma   90.00
#
_symmetry.space_group_name_H-M   'P 1'
#
loop_
_entity.id
_entity.type
_entity.pdbx_description
1 polymer ?
#
loop_
_entity_poly.entity_id
_entity_poly.type
_entity_poly.pdbx_seq_one_letter_code
_entity_poly.pdbx_strand_id
1 'polypeptide(L)'
;GSRPCICNVIRIAARYGNLATLEEGYGINLLPLAKLAMEYYGDDPCLCFSEQSAYQNLDQAKHLTLDTSLEEKMHKAITIMQFKIEGQMILSHPDFGMEDRLLLDKIDLSQGSVTIDGISYPMKDKHFPTLDPEHPYLLTEQEQEVIDQIQQSFMHCEKLQQHIQFLYSHGSLYKVYNGNLLYHGCIP
;
A
#
# COMPACT_ATOMS: atom_id res chain seq x y z
N GLY A 1 -9.39 -12.76 3.81
CA GLY A 1 -8.52 -11.80 4.46
C GLY A 1 -7.28 -11.37 3.70
N SER A 2 -7.24 -11.43 2.37
CA SER A 2 -5.97 -11.18 1.66
C SER A 2 -5.83 -9.76 1.06
N ARG A 3 -6.91 -8.99 0.91
CA ARG A 3 -6.87 -7.67 0.24
C ARG A 3 -5.91 -6.66 0.88
N PRO A 4 -5.93 -6.42 2.21
CA PRO A 4 -4.96 -5.53 2.84
C PRO A 4 -3.52 -5.99 2.64
N CYS A 5 -3.25 -7.29 2.73
CA CYS A 5 -1.92 -7.85 2.52
C CYS A 5 -1.43 -7.64 1.08
N ILE A 6 -2.28 -7.86 0.07
CA ILE A 6 -1.96 -7.62 -1.34
C ILE A 6 -1.63 -6.14 -1.57
N CYS A 7 -2.46 -5.23 -1.08
CA CYS A 7 -2.19 -3.79 -1.17
C CYS A 7 -0.85 -3.43 -0.52
N ASN A 8 -0.58 -3.98 0.67
CA ASN A 8 0.69 -3.72 1.35
C ASN A 8 1.90 -4.21 0.56
N VAL A 9 1.83 -5.41 -0.05
CA VAL A 9 2.92 -5.93 -0.90
C VAL A 9 3.18 -5.00 -2.07
N ILE A 10 2.15 -4.57 -2.79
CA ILE A 10 2.29 -3.66 -3.93
C ILE A 10 2.81 -2.29 -3.47
N ARG A 11 2.28 -1.76 -2.37
CA ARG A 11 2.71 -0.47 -1.81
C ARG A 11 4.20 -0.48 -1.45
N ILE A 12 4.67 -1.56 -0.82
CA ILE A 12 6.09 -1.70 -0.47
C ILE A 12 6.94 -1.88 -1.72
N ALA A 13 6.49 -2.68 -2.70
CA ALA A 13 7.19 -2.82 -3.97
C ALA A 13 7.31 -1.48 -4.71
N ALA A 14 6.23 -0.70 -4.80
CA ALA A 14 6.26 0.63 -5.40
C ALA A 14 7.19 1.60 -4.65
N ARG A 15 7.14 1.59 -3.30
CA ARG A 15 7.99 2.45 -2.49
C ARG A 15 9.49 2.27 -2.75
N TYR A 16 9.91 1.06 -3.08
CA TYR A 16 11.33 0.70 -3.27
C TYR A 16 11.69 0.41 -4.73
N GLY A 17 10.86 0.82 -5.71
CA GLY A 17 11.13 0.64 -7.14
C GLY A 17 11.18 -0.84 -7.57
N ASN A 18 10.39 -1.70 -6.95
CA ASN A 18 10.43 -3.14 -7.15
C ASN A 18 9.15 -3.71 -7.80
N LEU A 19 8.32 -2.89 -8.45
CA LEU A 19 7.10 -3.37 -9.12
C LEU A 19 7.39 -4.39 -10.22
N ALA A 20 8.51 -4.23 -10.94
CA ALA A 20 8.96 -5.19 -11.95
C ALA A 20 9.13 -6.62 -11.38
N THR A 21 9.50 -6.76 -10.11
CA THR A 21 9.56 -8.07 -9.45
C THR A 21 8.20 -8.74 -9.39
N LEU A 22 7.12 -7.99 -9.18
CA LEU A 22 5.76 -8.52 -9.18
C LEU A 22 5.30 -8.85 -10.61
N GLU A 23 5.55 -7.97 -11.57
CA GLU A 23 5.10 -8.14 -12.96
C GLU A 23 5.93 -9.20 -13.69
N GLU A 24 7.23 -9.04 -13.78
CA GLU A 24 8.12 -9.95 -14.53
C GLU A 24 8.43 -11.23 -13.75
N GLY A 25 8.63 -11.10 -12.43
CA GLY A 25 8.99 -12.23 -11.58
C GLY A 25 7.84 -13.20 -11.30
N TYR A 26 6.62 -12.66 -11.11
CA TYR A 26 5.43 -13.42 -10.74
C TYR A 26 4.29 -13.34 -11.75
N GLY A 27 4.37 -12.48 -12.76
CA GLY A 27 3.30 -12.29 -13.75
C GLY A 27 2.06 -11.62 -13.17
N ILE A 28 2.21 -10.83 -12.10
CA ILE A 28 1.10 -10.08 -11.50
C ILE A 28 0.71 -8.94 -12.44
N ASN A 29 -0.55 -8.89 -12.82
CA ASN A 29 -1.05 -7.83 -13.70
C ASN A 29 -1.33 -6.54 -12.90
N LEU A 30 -0.45 -5.57 -12.98
CA LEU A 30 -0.60 -4.24 -12.36
C LEU A 30 -1.16 -3.18 -13.33
N LEU A 31 -1.47 -3.53 -14.58
CA LEU A 31 -2.02 -2.59 -15.55
C LEU A 31 -3.32 -1.90 -15.09
N PRO A 32 -4.26 -2.57 -14.40
CA PRO A 32 -5.45 -1.90 -13.86
C PRO A 32 -5.09 -0.78 -12.87
N LEU A 33 -4.13 -1.01 -11.99
CA LEU A 33 -3.64 -0.01 -11.04
C LEU A 33 -2.92 1.14 -11.77
N ALA A 34 -2.09 0.84 -12.77
CA ALA A 34 -1.41 1.86 -13.56
C ALA A 34 -2.40 2.79 -14.28
N LYS A 35 -3.47 2.23 -14.86
CA LYS A 35 -4.55 3.03 -15.51
C LYS A 35 -5.27 3.93 -14.51
N LEU A 36 -5.70 3.41 -13.38
CA LEU A 36 -6.35 4.18 -12.33
C LEU A 36 -5.42 5.28 -11.80
N ALA A 37 -4.15 4.95 -11.57
CA ALA A 37 -3.16 5.91 -11.11
C ALA A 37 -2.95 7.07 -12.10
N MET A 38 -2.91 6.79 -13.40
CA MET A 38 -2.81 7.83 -14.43
C MET A 38 -4.08 8.67 -14.55
N GLU A 39 -5.26 8.07 -14.38
CA GLU A 39 -6.53 8.78 -14.45
C GLU A 39 -6.69 9.79 -13.31
N TYR A 40 -6.41 9.37 -12.08
CA TYR A 40 -6.65 10.21 -10.89
C TYR A 40 -5.44 11.04 -10.46
N TYR A 41 -4.23 10.58 -10.75
CA TYR A 41 -2.98 11.20 -10.28
C TYR A 41 -2.03 11.56 -11.43
N GLY A 42 -2.50 11.59 -12.69
CA GLY A 42 -1.68 11.86 -13.87
C GLY A 42 -0.87 13.15 -13.78
N ASP A 43 -1.49 14.23 -13.29
CA ASP A 43 -0.86 15.55 -13.12
C ASP A 43 -0.40 15.82 -11.68
N ASP A 44 -0.51 14.83 -10.79
CA ASP A 44 -0.13 14.97 -9.40
C ASP A 44 1.39 14.80 -9.23
N PRO A 45 2.08 15.73 -8.55
CA PRO A 45 3.50 15.60 -8.27
C PRO A 45 3.85 14.49 -7.27
N CYS A 46 2.86 13.89 -6.61
CA CYS A 46 3.00 12.78 -5.66
C CYS A 46 4.13 12.99 -4.62
N LEU A 47 4.24 14.19 -4.06
CA LEU A 47 5.37 14.69 -3.28
C LEU A 47 5.83 13.77 -2.12
N CYS A 48 4.90 13.01 -1.54
CA CYS A 48 5.20 12.12 -0.41
C CYS A 48 5.46 10.67 -0.83
N PHE A 49 5.41 10.37 -2.13
CA PHE A 49 5.45 9.03 -2.68
C PHE A 49 6.63 8.76 -3.60
N SER A 50 7.51 9.76 -3.79
CA SER A 50 8.71 9.61 -4.60
C SER A 50 9.78 8.76 -3.89
N GLU A 51 10.59 8.04 -4.65
CA GLU A 51 11.77 7.33 -4.12
C GLU A 51 12.71 8.29 -3.38
N GLN A 52 12.85 9.53 -3.85
CA GLN A 52 13.64 10.57 -3.20
C GLN A 52 13.17 10.86 -1.77
N SER A 53 11.88 10.70 -1.48
CA SER A 53 11.36 10.86 -0.11
C SER A 53 11.80 9.73 0.81
N ALA A 54 12.10 8.55 0.27
CA ALA A 54 12.56 7.38 1.04
C ALA A 54 14.08 7.41 1.30
N TYR A 55 14.86 8.08 0.44
CA TYR A 55 16.33 8.10 0.48
C TYR A 55 16.90 9.52 0.55
N GLN A 56 16.40 10.39 1.42
CA GLN A 56 16.80 11.80 1.55
C GLN A 56 18.31 12.06 1.75
N ASN A 57 19.15 11.02 1.83
CA ASN A 57 20.59 11.11 2.09
C ASN A 57 21.50 10.48 1.03
N LEU A 58 21.03 10.14 -0.15
CA LEU A 58 21.87 9.54 -1.18
C LEU A 58 21.94 10.43 -2.44
N ASP A 59 23.14 10.92 -2.75
CA ASP A 59 23.51 11.77 -3.90
C ASP A 59 23.29 11.12 -5.29
N GLN A 60 22.43 10.13 -5.43
CA GLN A 60 22.25 9.34 -6.67
C GLN A 60 20.94 9.57 -7.43
N ALA A 61 20.18 10.61 -7.13
CA ALA A 61 18.91 10.91 -7.80
C ALA A 61 19.11 11.61 -9.17
N LYS A 62 19.85 11.05 -10.11
CA LYS A 62 20.12 11.69 -11.42
C LYS A 62 19.55 10.99 -12.66
N HIS A 63 18.72 10.00 -12.55
CA HIS A 63 18.01 9.43 -13.71
C HIS A 63 16.52 9.18 -13.40
N LEU A 64 15.74 10.25 -13.30
CA LEU A 64 14.29 10.18 -13.32
C LEU A 64 13.86 9.89 -14.77
N THR A 65 13.46 8.65 -15.05
CA THR A 65 12.76 8.28 -16.28
C THR A 65 11.26 8.52 -16.12
N LEU A 66 10.53 8.60 -17.23
CA LEU A 66 9.05 8.70 -17.25
C LEU A 66 8.39 7.56 -16.43
N ASP A 67 9.03 6.40 -16.35
CA ASP A 67 8.55 5.23 -15.61
C ASP A 67 8.51 5.46 -14.10
N THR A 68 9.49 6.17 -13.53
CA THR A 68 9.54 6.52 -12.10
C THR A 68 8.29 7.32 -11.68
N SER A 69 7.86 8.26 -12.52
CA SER A 69 6.66 9.06 -12.27
C SER A 69 5.39 8.21 -12.21
N LEU A 70 5.26 7.14 -12.99
CA LEU A 70 4.12 6.22 -12.94
C LEU A 70 4.14 5.39 -11.66
N GLU A 71 5.30 4.89 -11.24
CA GLU A 71 5.42 4.14 -9.98
C GLU A 71 5.03 4.98 -8.76
N GLU A 72 5.40 6.26 -8.72
CA GLU A 72 4.98 7.19 -7.67
C GLU A 72 3.45 7.35 -7.60
N LYS A 73 2.81 7.47 -8.77
CA LYS A 73 1.35 7.55 -8.88
C LYS A 73 0.67 6.25 -8.45
N MET A 74 1.21 5.10 -8.87
CA MET A 74 0.74 3.78 -8.44
C MET A 74 0.93 3.60 -6.93
N HIS A 75 2.05 4.06 -6.37
CA HIS A 75 2.31 4.03 -4.94
C HIS A 75 1.25 4.84 -4.17
N LYS A 76 0.93 6.05 -4.63
CA LYS A 76 -0.11 6.89 -4.02
C LYS A 76 -1.47 6.22 -4.11
N ALA A 77 -1.87 5.77 -5.30
CA ALA A 77 -3.16 5.12 -5.53
C ALA A 77 -3.35 3.91 -4.61
N ILE A 78 -2.40 2.97 -4.61
CA ILE A 78 -2.51 1.76 -3.80
C ILE A 78 -2.46 2.05 -2.29
N THR A 79 -1.76 3.12 -1.87
CA THR A 79 -1.73 3.54 -0.46
C THR A 79 -3.11 4.01 0.00
N ILE A 80 -3.79 4.84 -0.78
CA ILE A 80 -5.13 5.31 -0.46
C ILE A 80 -6.13 4.14 -0.43
N MET A 81 -6.06 3.25 -1.43
CA MET A 81 -6.89 2.05 -1.46
C MET A 81 -6.63 1.13 -0.26
N GLN A 82 -5.38 0.95 0.15
CA GLN A 82 -5.02 0.19 1.33
C GLN A 82 -5.64 0.79 2.60
N PHE A 83 -5.54 2.10 2.80
CA PHE A 83 -6.13 2.75 3.98
C PHE A 83 -7.64 2.63 4.01
N LYS A 84 -8.32 2.70 2.86
CA LYS A 84 -9.76 2.46 2.78
C LYS A 84 -10.12 1.03 3.21
N ILE A 85 -9.43 0.03 2.67
CA ILE A 85 -9.68 -1.39 2.96
C ILE A 85 -9.36 -1.73 4.42
N GLU A 86 -8.23 -1.23 4.93
CA GLU A 86 -7.86 -1.42 6.35
C GLU A 86 -8.87 -0.73 7.28
N GLY A 87 -9.33 0.47 6.94
CA GLY A 87 -10.35 1.17 7.70
C GLY A 87 -11.69 0.41 7.74
N GLN A 88 -12.14 -0.13 6.61
CA GLN A 88 -13.33 -1.00 6.58
C GLN A 88 -13.16 -2.21 7.49
N MET A 89 -11.99 -2.84 7.49
CA MET A 89 -11.69 -3.98 8.35
C MET A 89 -11.73 -3.58 9.83
N ILE A 90 -11.09 -2.47 10.20
CA ILE A 90 -11.07 -1.97 11.58
C ILE A 90 -12.48 -1.63 12.05
N LEU A 91 -13.27 -0.91 11.25
CA LEU A 91 -14.64 -0.55 11.58
C LEU A 91 -15.58 -1.76 11.71
N SER A 92 -15.31 -2.84 10.97
CA SER A 92 -16.09 -4.08 11.09
C SER A 92 -15.66 -4.97 12.25
N HIS A 93 -14.50 -4.70 12.87
CA HIS A 93 -13.93 -5.46 13.98
C HIS A 93 -13.46 -4.55 15.13
N PRO A 94 -14.39 -3.88 15.83
CA PRO A 94 -14.04 -2.99 16.93
C PRO A 94 -13.34 -3.73 18.11
N ASP A 95 -13.51 -5.04 18.20
CA ASP A 95 -12.82 -5.90 19.15
C ASP A 95 -11.29 -5.97 18.94
N PHE A 96 -10.78 -5.52 17.79
CA PHE A 96 -9.33 -5.42 17.55
C PHE A 96 -8.66 -4.26 18.29
N GLY A 97 -9.43 -3.26 18.74
CA GLY A 97 -8.89 -2.08 19.43
C GLY A 97 -7.88 -1.30 18.56
N MET A 98 -8.15 -1.15 17.26
CA MET A 98 -7.24 -0.54 16.29
C MET A 98 -7.76 0.81 15.73
N GLU A 99 -8.72 1.44 16.38
CA GLU A 99 -9.36 2.69 15.91
C GLU A 99 -8.38 3.86 15.83
N ASP A 100 -7.30 3.82 16.59
CA ASP A 100 -6.20 4.80 16.53
C ASP A 100 -5.51 4.85 15.16
N ARG A 101 -5.60 3.77 14.38
CA ARG A 101 -5.07 3.66 13.00
C ARG A 101 -5.99 4.23 11.93
N LEU A 102 -7.20 4.62 12.26
CA LEU A 102 -8.09 5.32 11.34
C LEU A 102 -7.57 6.74 11.12
N LEU A 103 -7.26 7.09 9.86
CA LEU A 103 -6.67 8.38 9.49
C LEU A 103 -7.48 9.16 8.46
N LEU A 104 -8.19 8.48 7.55
CA LEU A 104 -8.86 9.14 6.43
C LEU A 104 -10.04 10.01 6.88
N ASP A 105 -10.73 9.63 7.95
CA ASP A 105 -11.80 10.39 8.60
C ASP A 105 -11.29 11.62 9.36
N LYS A 106 -9.98 11.72 9.59
CA LYS A 106 -9.32 12.84 10.29
C LYS A 106 -8.78 13.91 9.34
N ILE A 107 -8.96 13.73 8.03
CA ILE A 107 -8.49 14.63 6.99
C ILE A 107 -9.56 15.70 6.72
N ASP A 108 -9.17 16.97 6.81
CA ASP A 108 -9.94 18.09 6.30
C ASP A 108 -9.37 18.53 4.94
N LEU A 109 -10.04 18.10 3.87
CA LEU A 109 -9.63 18.43 2.50
C LEU A 109 -9.73 19.93 2.21
N SER A 110 -10.67 20.64 2.84
CA SER A 110 -10.86 22.07 2.63
C SER A 110 -9.72 22.90 3.19
N GLN A 111 -9.17 22.49 4.33
CA GLN A 111 -8.02 23.13 4.99
C GLN A 111 -6.69 22.51 4.57
N GLY A 112 -6.72 21.32 3.99
CA GLY A 112 -5.53 20.54 3.67
C GLY A 112 -4.75 20.15 4.91
N SER A 113 -5.46 19.68 5.93
CA SER A 113 -4.89 19.30 7.22
C SER A 113 -5.41 17.95 7.71
N VAL A 114 -4.70 17.34 8.64
CA VAL A 114 -5.11 16.13 9.35
C VAL A 114 -5.06 16.38 10.85
N THR A 115 -6.08 15.95 11.58
CA THR A 115 -6.14 16.11 13.04
C THR A 115 -5.78 14.80 13.74
N ILE A 116 -4.68 14.78 14.49
CA ILE A 116 -4.21 13.62 15.26
C ILE A 116 -4.12 14.04 16.73
N ASP A 117 -4.75 13.28 17.61
CA ASP A 117 -4.78 13.54 19.07
C ASP A 117 -5.20 14.99 19.42
N GLY A 118 -6.17 15.53 18.67
CA GLY A 118 -6.69 16.88 18.86
C GLY A 118 -5.79 17.99 18.31
N ILE A 119 -4.66 17.67 17.70
CA ILE A 119 -3.74 18.63 17.09
C ILE A 119 -3.88 18.57 15.57
N SER A 120 -4.09 19.74 14.94
CA SER A 120 -4.17 19.85 13.49
C SER A 120 -2.78 20.06 12.88
N TYR A 121 -2.44 19.24 11.90
CA TYR A 121 -1.18 19.30 11.16
C TYR A 121 -1.44 19.62 9.68
N PRO A 122 -0.73 20.57 9.08
CA PRO A 122 -0.84 20.84 7.65
C PRO A 122 -0.26 19.67 6.84
N MET A 123 -0.98 19.22 5.83
CA MET A 123 -0.50 18.18 4.91
C MET A 123 0.32 18.79 3.78
N LYS A 124 1.41 18.13 3.39
CA LYS A 124 2.22 18.50 2.22
C LYS A 124 1.52 18.12 0.91
N ASP A 125 0.95 16.93 0.88
CA ASP A 125 0.12 16.41 -0.22
C ASP A 125 -1.36 16.57 0.16
N LYS A 126 -2.12 17.22 -0.70
CA LYS A 126 -3.53 17.59 -0.42
C LYS A 126 -4.49 17.08 -1.50
N HIS A 127 -3.97 16.40 -2.51
CA HIS A 127 -4.75 15.94 -3.65
C HIS A 127 -5.17 14.47 -3.46
N PHE A 128 -6.41 14.25 -3.03
CA PHE A 128 -7.01 12.94 -2.81
C PHE A 128 -8.36 12.82 -3.54
N PRO A 129 -8.35 12.72 -4.88
CA PRO A 129 -9.57 12.82 -5.72
C PRO A 129 -10.57 11.68 -5.50
N THR A 130 -10.13 10.54 -4.98
CA THR A 130 -11.00 9.39 -4.71
C THR A 130 -11.50 9.35 -3.26
N LEU A 131 -11.12 10.33 -2.41
CA LEU A 131 -11.55 10.39 -1.01
C LEU A 131 -12.89 11.12 -0.90
N ASP A 132 -13.92 10.43 -0.42
CA ASP A 132 -15.20 11.00 -0.05
C ASP A 132 -15.16 11.39 1.44
N PRO A 133 -15.29 12.68 1.80
CA PRO A 133 -15.29 13.12 3.20
C PRO A 133 -16.45 12.54 4.05
N GLU A 134 -17.59 12.22 3.43
CA GLU A 134 -18.74 11.63 4.13
C GLU A 134 -18.55 10.12 4.35
N HIS A 135 -17.83 9.47 3.43
CA HIS A 135 -17.56 8.03 3.45
C HIS A 135 -16.08 7.73 3.18
N PRO A 136 -15.15 8.17 4.08
CA PRO A 136 -13.72 8.19 3.78
C PRO A 136 -13.09 6.81 3.54
N TYR A 137 -13.73 5.75 4.01
CA TYR A 137 -13.26 4.38 3.82
C TYR A 137 -13.98 3.62 2.69
N LEU A 138 -14.89 4.28 1.96
CA LEU A 138 -15.55 3.65 0.82
C LEU A 138 -14.63 3.67 -0.41
N LEU A 139 -14.44 2.49 -1.03
CA LEU A 139 -13.79 2.42 -2.34
C LEU A 139 -14.73 2.99 -3.41
N THR A 140 -14.17 3.68 -4.41
CA THR A 140 -14.92 3.95 -5.64
C THR A 140 -15.15 2.65 -6.41
N GLU A 141 -16.09 2.67 -7.36
CA GLU A 141 -16.32 1.49 -8.22
C GLU A 141 -15.05 1.07 -8.97
N GLN A 142 -14.30 2.04 -9.49
CA GLN A 142 -13.04 1.79 -10.18
C GLN A 142 -11.96 1.23 -9.25
N GLU A 143 -11.83 1.75 -8.03
CA GLU A 143 -10.91 1.19 -7.04
C GLU A 143 -11.28 -0.25 -6.67
N GLN A 144 -12.59 -0.54 -6.52
CA GLN A 144 -13.07 -1.90 -6.25
C GLN A 144 -12.73 -2.86 -7.39
N GLU A 145 -12.96 -2.45 -8.64
CA GLU A 145 -12.61 -3.25 -9.83
C GLU A 145 -11.10 -3.54 -9.90
N VAL A 146 -10.27 -2.53 -9.64
CA VAL A 146 -8.80 -2.70 -9.61
C VAL A 146 -8.38 -3.71 -8.54
N ILE A 147 -8.91 -3.60 -7.32
CA ILE A 147 -8.60 -4.54 -6.24
C ILE A 147 -9.02 -5.96 -6.60
N ASP A 148 -10.20 -6.14 -7.20
CA ASP A 148 -10.70 -7.46 -7.59
C ASP A 148 -9.82 -8.10 -8.69
N GLN A 149 -9.42 -7.33 -9.70
CA GLN A 149 -8.53 -7.80 -10.76
C GLN A 149 -7.13 -8.17 -10.23
N ILE A 150 -6.56 -7.33 -9.37
CA ILE A 150 -5.26 -7.60 -8.74
C ILE A 150 -5.36 -8.85 -7.83
N GLN A 151 -6.41 -8.97 -7.03
CA GLN A 151 -6.62 -10.14 -6.18
C GLN A 151 -6.69 -11.42 -7.03
N GLN A 152 -7.41 -11.41 -8.15
CA GLN A 152 -7.44 -12.54 -9.08
C GLN A 152 -6.04 -12.88 -9.61
N SER A 153 -5.25 -11.88 -10.00
CA SER A 153 -3.89 -12.09 -10.47
C SER A 153 -3.00 -12.77 -9.42
N PHE A 154 -3.05 -12.32 -8.16
CA PHE A 154 -2.31 -12.94 -7.06
C PHE A 154 -2.77 -14.39 -6.78
N MET A 155 -4.08 -14.61 -6.79
CA MET A 155 -4.65 -15.94 -6.50
C MET A 155 -4.33 -16.98 -7.56
N HIS A 156 -4.23 -16.56 -8.83
CA HIS A 156 -3.93 -17.46 -9.95
C HIS A 156 -2.43 -17.56 -10.29
N CYS A 157 -1.54 -16.87 -9.58
CA CYS A 157 -0.11 -16.98 -9.78
C CYS A 157 0.43 -18.28 -9.15
N GLU A 158 0.60 -19.33 -9.96
CA GLU A 158 1.08 -20.65 -9.51
C GLU A 158 2.42 -20.56 -8.79
N LYS A 159 3.37 -19.79 -9.32
CA LYS A 159 4.70 -19.60 -8.73
C LYS A 159 4.59 -19.01 -7.32
N LEU A 160 3.72 -18.02 -7.12
CA LEU A 160 3.48 -17.44 -5.80
C LEU A 160 2.87 -18.46 -4.84
N GLN A 161 1.88 -19.23 -5.30
CA GLN A 161 1.25 -20.28 -4.50
C GLN A 161 2.26 -21.35 -4.07
N GLN A 162 3.15 -21.77 -4.97
CA GLN A 162 4.24 -22.72 -4.65
C GLN A 162 5.17 -22.15 -3.57
N HIS A 163 5.58 -20.89 -3.67
CA HIS A 163 6.42 -20.25 -2.66
C HIS A 163 5.72 -20.14 -1.30
N ILE A 164 4.44 -19.78 -1.30
CA ILE A 164 3.64 -19.70 -0.07
C ILE A 164 3.52 -21.09 0.58
N GLN A 165 3.24 -22.14 -0.19
CA GLN A 165 3.19 -23.52 0.31
C GLN A 165 4.53 -23.97 0.88
N PHE A 166 5.64 -23.61 0.22
CA PHE A 166 6.97 -23.87 0.73
C PHE A 166 7.20 -23.21 2.08
N LEU A 167 6.83 -21.93 2.22
CA LEU A 167 6.95 -21.20 3.49
C LEU A 167 6.09 -21.82 4.61
N TYR A 168 4.87 -22.27 4.29
CA TYR A 168 4.02 -22.96 5.29
C TYR A 168 4.57 -24.31 5.70
N SER A 169 5.18 -25.06 4.79
CA SER A 169 5.68 -26.42 5.09
C SER A 169 7.07 -26.43 5.74
N HIS A 170 7.90 -25.41 5.52
CA HIS A 170 9.29 -25.33 5.97
C HIS A 170 9.56 -24.16 6.93
N GLY A 171 8.66 -23.19 6.98
CA GLY A 171 8.77 -22.05 7.88
C GLY A 171 8.30 -22.37 9.30
N SER A 172 8.68 -21.53 10.24
CA SER A 172 8.16 -21.56 11.60
C SER A 172 8.16 -20.15 12.20
N LEU A 173 7.37 -19.93 13.26
CA LEU A 173 7.36 -18.65 13.99
C LEU A 173 8.68 -18.41 14.74
N TYR A 174 9.35 -19.47 15.12
CA TYR A 174 10.66 -19.43 15.77
C TYR A 174 11.45 -20.70 15.44
N LYS A 175 12.75 -20.67 15.65
CA LYS A 175 13.64 -21.84 15.55
C LYS A 175 14.65 -21.80 16.69
N VAL A 176 14.88 -22.93 17.32
CA VAL A 176 16.01 -23.09 18.25
C VAL A 176 17.15 -23.78 17.50
N TYR A 177 18.30 -23.14 17.46
CA TYR A 177 19.49 -23.68 16.81
C TYR A 177 20.74 -23.38 17.65
N ASN A 178 21.55 -24.38 17.94
CA ASN A 178 22.74 -24.28 18.81
C ASN A 178 22.46 -23.56 20.15
N GLY A 179 21.33 -23.83 20.80
CA GLY A 179 20.93 -23.18 22.04
C GLY A 179 20.44 -21.74 21.91
N ASN A 180 20.40 -21.19 20.69
CA ASN A 180 19.89 -19.85 20.42
C ASN A 180 18.42 -19.91 19.94
N LEU A 181 17.58 -19.06 20.50
CA LEU A 181 16.21 -18.83 20.02
C LEU A 181 16.23 -17.77 18.93
N LEU A 182 15.83 -18.15 17.72
CA LEU A 182 15.75 -17.30 16.54
C LEU A 182 14.27 -17.03 16.25
N TYR A 183 13.89 -15.77 16.15
CA TYR A 183 12.53 -15.33 15.80
C TYR A 183 12.56 -13.94 15.19
N HIS A 184 11.48 -13.55 14.51
CA HIS A 184 11.35 -12.23 13.90
C HIS A 184 10.43 -11.34 14.74
N GLY A 185 11.00 -10.29 15.34
CA GLY A 185 10.26 -9.29 16.09
C GLY A 185 9.95 -9.73 17.52
N CYS A 186 8.76 -10.26 17.76
CA CYS A 186 8.34 -10.77 19.07
C CYS A 186 7.58 -12.10 18.93
N ILE A 187 7.46 -12.82 20.03
CA ILE A 187 6.54 -13.95 20.17
C ILE A 187 5.35 -13.38 20.93
N PRO A 188 4.14 -13.32 20.34
CA PRO A 188 2.94 -12.80 21.01
C PRO A 188 2.47 -13.74 22.11
#